data_91ff09bb2be01f3e1f7d0d1e08cda085
#
_entry.id   91ff09bb2be01f3e1f7d0d1e08cda085
#
_cell.length_a   1.000
_cell.length_b   1.000
_cell.length_c   1.000
_cell.angle_alpha   90.00
_cell.angle_beta   90.00
_cell.angle_gamma   90.00
#
_symmetry.space_group_name_H-M   'P 1'
#
loop_
_entity.id
_entity.type
_entity.pdbx_description
1 polymer ?
#
loop_
_entity_poly.entity_id
_entity_poly.type
_entity_poly.pdbx_seq_one_letter_code
_entity_poly.pdbx_strand_id
1 'polypeptide(L)'
;LYPDDQSMIEGIYEWRKSRQKNNGASKINVGGLGLKRKFGDNIELNSYLYGSNFGHVLYTAFTTDTWMTIRPDDIWRFDLSYNRGTFDDVGSIYNKIVTNSFGTSFDFKPDRFLFISSNFKRSLYSDGNTQNTVFTKAEYRLCQKPYIKAYYNYYYSGWGKMMDSGYFNPQKEDSHSGGGYISF
;
A
#
# COMPACT_ATOMS: atom_id res chain seq x y z
N LEU A 1 -19.90 11.56 -24.18
CA LEU A 1 -19.36 10.22 -23.91
C LEU A 1 -18.09 10.08 -24.70
N TYR A 2 -16.94 10.12 -24.05
CA TYR A 2 -15.65 9.85 -24.69
C TYR A 2 -15.56 8.35 -24.93
N PRO A 3 -15.22 7.88 -26.14
CA PRO A 3 -15.22 6.45 -26.51
C PRO A 3 -14.23 5.60 -25.72
N ASP A 4 -13.30 6.20 -24.95
CA ASP A 4 -12.22 5.54 -24.23
C ASP A 4 -12.48 5.35 -22.73
N ASP A 5 -13.64 5.78 -22.20
CA ASP A 5 -13.99 5.60 -20.80
C ASP A 5 -14.47 4.16 -20.56
N GLN A 6 -13.57 3.32 -20.07
CA GLN A 6 -13.89 1.95 -19.69
C GLN A 6 -14.20 1.86 -18.20
N SER A 7 -15.36 1.32 -17.86
CA SER A 7 -15.75 1.02 -16.49
C SER A 7 -15.99 -0.47 -16.32
N MET A 8 -15.46 -1.06 -15.26
CA MET A 8 -15.68 -2.47 -14.90
C MET A 8 -16.11 -2.55 -13.43
N ILE A 9 -17.15 -3.33 -13.18
CA ILE A 9 -17.59 -3.68 -11.83
C ILE A 9 -17.30 -5.16 -11.61
N GLU A 10 -16.66 -5.50 -10.49
CA GLU A 10 -16.34 -6.87 -10.13
C GLU A 10 -16.87 -7.22 -8.73
N GLY A 11 -17.36 -8.46 -8.56
CA GLY A 11 -17.67 -9.03 -7.26
C GLY A 11 -16.47 -9.81 -6.74
N ILE A 12 -16.17 -9.68 -5.44
CA ILE A 12 -15.04 -10.35 -4.82
C ILE A 12 -15.55 -11.17 -3.65
N TYR A 13 -15.14 -12.44 -3.59
CA TYR A 13 -15.34 -13.27 -2.43
C TYR A 13 -14.05 -14.02 -2.11
N GLU A 14 -13.61 -13.94 -0.87
CA GLU A 14 -12.42 -14.62 -0.39
C GLU A 14 -12.66 -15.23 0.99
N TRP A 15 -12.16 -16.45 1.18
CA TRP A 15 -12.11 -17.08 2.48
C TRP A 15 -10.66 -17.25 2.91
N ARG A 16 -10.33 -16.73 4.11
CA ARG A 16 -8.98 -16.82 4.70
C ARG A 16 -9.05 -17.55 6.04
N LYS A 17 -8.02 -18.35 6.31
CA LYS A 17 -7.77 -18.96 7.61
C LYS A 17 -6.45 -18.46 8.14
N SER A 18 -6.49 -17.60 9.15
CA SER A 18 -5.29 -17.15 9.85
C SER A 18 -4.97 -18.11 11.00
N ARG A 19 -3.72 -18.55 11.11
CA ARG A 19 -3.21 -19.33 12.24
C ARG A 19 -2.09 -18.55 12.91
N GLN A 20 -2.25 -18.21 14.17
CA GLN A 20 -1.12 -17.78 15.02
C GLN A 20 -0.65 -18.93 15.92
N LYS A 21 0.68 -19.01 16.12
CA LYS A 21 1.38 -20.13 16.77
C LYS A 21 0.88 -20.44 18.19
N ASN A 22 0.29 -19.47 18.88
CA ASN A 22 -0.14 -19.58 20.28
C ASN A 22 -1.63 -19.25 20.57
N ASN A 23 -2.42 -18.78 19.59
CA ASN A 23 -3.74 -18.19 19.85
C ASN A 23 -4.91 -18.77 18.99
N GLY A 24 -4.74 -19.96 18.43
CA GLY A 24 -5.81 -20.60 17.68
C GLY A 24 -5.94 -20.11 16.22
N ALA A 25 -6.93 -20.64 15.50
CA ALA A 25 -7.21 -20.32 14.12
C ALA A 25 -8.38 -19.34 14.04
N SER A 26 -8.21 -18.20 13.39
CA SER A 26 -9.29 -17.29 13.04
C SER A 26 -9.79 -17.57 11.62
N LYS A 27 -11.11 -17.68 11.46
CA LYS A 27 -11.77 -17.75 10.14
C LYS A 27 -12.22 -16.34 9.76
N ILE A 28 -11.81 -15.88 8.58
CA ILE A 28 -12.17 -14.59 8.05
C ILE A 28 -12.89 -14.81 6.73
N ASN A 29 -14.13 -14.36 6.63
CA ASN A 29 -14.87 -14.30 5.38
C ASN A 29 -14.87 -12.86 4.87
N VAL A 30 -14.48 -12.68 3.63
CA VAL A 30 -14.40 -11.37 2.98
C VAL A 30 -15.30 -11.38 1.76
N GLY A 31 -16.24 -10.45 1.70
CA GLY A 31 -17.04 -10.20 0.51
C GLY A 31 -16.97 -8.73 0.12
N GLY A 32 -16.96 -8.42 -1.17
CA GLY A 32 -16.79 -7.05 -1.60
C GLY A 32 -17.18 -6.78 -3.04
N LEU A 33 -17.13 -5.50 -3.39
CA LEU A 33 -17.37 -4.97 -4.71
C LEU A 33 -16.19 -4.10 -5.13
N GLY A 34 -15.78 -4.21 -6.38
CA GLY A 34 -14.74 -3.41 -7.00
C GLY A 34 -15.29 -2.58 -8.15
N LEU A 35 -14.81 -1.37 -8.27
CA LEU A 35 -15.00 -0.47 -9.40
C LEU A 35 -13.64 -0.13 -9.98
N LYS A 36 -13.45 -0.38 -11.28
CA LYS A 36 -12.31 0.10 -12.04
C LYS A 36 -12.81 1.04 -13.14
N ARG A 37 -12.18 2.19 -13.28
CA ARG A 37 -12.54 3.14 -14.32
C ARG A 37 -11.31 3.83 -14.89
N LYS A 38 -11.23 3.90 -16.21
CA LYS A 38 -10.26 4.71 -16.94
C LYS A 38 -10.93 5.96 -17.47
N PHE A 39 -10.22 7.08 -17.39
CA PHE A 39 -10.59 8.37 -17.93
C PHE A 39 -9.52 8.77 -18.95
N GLY A 40 -9.79 8.44 -20.22
CA GLY A 40 -8.78 8.49 -21.27
C GLY A 40 -7.59 7.56 -20.97
N ASP A 41 -6.44 7.86 -21.55
CA ASP A 41 -5.22 7.07 -21.39
C ASP A 41 -4.43 7.39 -20.13
N ASN A 42 -4.71 8.53 -19.50
CA ASN A 42 -3.82 9.13 -18.51
C ASN A 42 -4.28 8.94 -17.07
N ILE A 43 -5.56 8.63 -16.82
CA ILE A 43 -6.10 8.52 -15.47
C ILE A 43 -6.81 7.18 -15.29
N GLU A 44 -6.46 6.47 -14.23
CA GLU A 44 -7.08 5.22 -13.83
C GLU A 44 -7.50 5.30 -12.34
N LEU A 45 -8.76 4.99 -12.06
CA LEU A 45 -9.32 4.88 -10.72
C LEU A 45 -9.70 3.43 -10.43
N ASN A 46 -9.24 2.92 -9.30
CA ASN A 46 -9.65 1.62 -8.77
C ASN A 46 -10.15 1.84 -7.36
N SER A 47 -11.32 1.30 -7.03
CA SER A 47 -11.93 1.41 -5.70
C SER A 47 -12.61 0.12 -5.33
N TYR A 48 -12.28 -0.39 -4.14
CA TYR A 48 -12.80 -1.63 -3.60
C TYR A 48 -13.41 -1.39 -2.22
N LEU A 49 -14.55 -1.98 -1.98
CA LEU A 49 -15.23 -1.99 -0.68
C LEU A 49 -15.43 -3.44 -0.26
N TYR A 50 -15.00 -3.77 0.95
CA TYR A 50 -15.09 -5.11 1.51
C TYR A 50 -15.80 -5.11 2.85
N GLY A 51 -16.57 -6.18 3.10
CA GLY A 51 -17.03 -6.57 4.42
C GLY A 51 -16.24 -7.80 4.88
N SER A 52 -15.53 -7.69 5.99
CA SER A 52 -14.75 -8.79 6.59
C SER A 52 -15.40 -9.23 7.88
N ASN A 53 -15.79 -10.50 7.97
CA ASN A 53 -16.37 -11.10 9.18
C ASN A 53 -15.32 -11.96 9.88
N PHE A 54 -15.03 -11.62 11.14
CA PHE A 54 -14.07 -12.32 12.02
C PHE A 54 -14.82 -13.24 12.96
N GLY A 55 -15.00 -14.51 12.58
CA GLY A 55 -15.89 -15.46 13.25
C GLY A 55 -15.62 -15.74 14.74
N HIS A 56 -14.39 -15.50 15.24
CA HIS A 56 -14.07 -15.72 16.66
C HIS A 56 -14.41 -14.55 17.57
N VAL A 57 -14.49 -13.32 17.04
CA VAL A 57 -14.67 -12.08 17.82
C VAL A 57 -16.06 -11.49 17.60
N LEU A 58 -16.91 -12.14 16.79
CA LEU A 58 -18.22 -11.62 16.36
C LEU A 58 -18.11 -10.16 15.86
N TYR A 59 -17.04 -9.87 15.12
CA TYR A 59 -16.74 -8.54 14.62
C TYR A 59 -16.78 -8.51 13.10
N THR A 60 -17.48 -7.52 12.56
CA THR A 60 -17.49 -7.24 11.12
C THR A 60 -16.84 -5.88 10.89
N ALA A 61 -15.82 -5.85 10.04
CA ALA A 61 -15.17 -4.62 9.62
C ALA A 61 -15.51 -4.30 8.16
N PHE A 62 -15.78 -3.04 7.91
CA PHE A 62 -15.82 -2.50 6.55
C PHE A 62 -14.46 -1.91 6.22
N THR A 63 -13.86 -2.42 5.14
CA THR A 63 -12.55 -2.00 4.65
C THR A 63 -12.67 -1.51 3.22
N THR A 64 -11.81 -0.62 2.81
CA THR A 64 -11.76 -0.13 1.43
C THR A 64 -10.32 0.04 0.99
N ASP A 65 -10.12 -0.15 -0.30
CA ASP A 65 -8.85 0.09 -0.96
C ASP A 65 -9.11 0.87 -2.25
N THR A 66 -8.65 2.10 -2.30
CA THR A 66 -8.90 3.01 -3.42
C THR A 66 -7.58 3.64 -3.83
N TRP A 67 -7.29 3.60 -5.13
CA TRP A 67 -6.15 4.31 -5.67
C TRP A 67 -6.47 4.92 -7.03
N MET A 68 -5.87 6.06 -7.27
CA MET A 68 -5.93 6.77 -8.54
C MET A 68 -4.52 6.93 -9.08
N THR A 69 -4.30 6.48 -10.30
CA THR A 69 -3.05 6.64 -11.03
C THR A 69 -3.23 7.71 -12.10
N ILE A 70 -2.30 8.65 -12.17
CA ILE A 70 -2.24 9.73 -13.16
C ILE A 70 -0.91 9.63 -13.89
N ARG A 71 -0.95 9.52 -15.21
CA ARG A 71 0.22 9.49 -16.11
C ARG A 71 0.09 10.61 -17.13
N PRO A 72 0.58 11.82 -16.82
CA PRO A 72 0.49 12.94 -17.76
C PRO A 72 1.24 12.66 -19.06
N ASP A 73 2.34 11.91 -18.93
CA ASP A 73 3.22 11.48 -20.02
C ASP A 73 3.98 10.20 -19.63
N ASP A 74 4.94 9.78 -20.46
CA ASP A 74 5.78 8.60 -20.21
C ASP A 74 6.89 8.83 -19.17
N ILE A 75 7.10 10.07 -18.74
CA ILE A 75 8.14 10.48 -17.79
C ILE A 75 7.63 10.44 -16.35
N TRP A 76 6.37 10.83 -16.13
CA TRP A 76 5.78 11.00 -14.82
C TRP A 76 4.62 10.03 -14.57
N ARG A 77 4.60 9.49 -13.37
CA ARG A 77 3.46 8.80 -12.81
C ARG A 77 3.22 9.29 -11.40
N PHE A 78 1.98 9.56 -11.06
CA PHE A 78 1.52 9.92 -9.72
C PHE A 78 0.45 8.92 -9.29
N ASP A 79 0.53 8.44 -8.05
CA ASP A 79 -0.53 7.65 -7.45
C ASP A 79 -1.02 8.35 -6.18
N LEU A 80 -2.32 8.39 -6.01
CA LEU A 80 -3.01 8.77 -4.77
C LEU A 80 -3.75 7.55 -4.25
N SER A 81 -3.65 7.28 -2.96
CA SER A 81 -4.29 6.11 -2.37
C SER A 81 -4.98 6.44 -1.06
N TYR A 82 -6.10 5.76 -0.84
CA TYR A 82 -6.77 5.69 0.44
C TYR A 82 -7.08 4.23 0.75
N ASN A 83 -6.67 3.79 1.92
CA ASN A 83 -6.94 2.46 2.42
C ASN A 83 -7.55 2.56 3.82
N ARG A 84 -8.67 1.87 4.03
CA ARG A 84 -9.21 1.58 5.35
C ARG A 84 -9.11 0.09 5.58
N GLY A 85 -8.31 -0.32 6.54
CA GLY A 85 -8.02 -1.72 6.81
C GLY A 85 -8.09 -2.10 8.27
N THR A 86 -7.99 -3.40 8.51
CA THR A 86 -7.80 -4.00 9.83
C THR A 86 -6.46 -4.72 9.83
N PHE A 87 -5.90 -4.92 11.02
CA PHE A 87 -4.75 -5.81 11.15
C PHE A 87 -5.19 -7.28 11.11
N ASP A 88 -4.30 -8.15 10.63
CA ASP A 88 -4.50 -9.60 10.62
C ASP A 88 -3.98 -10.27 11.90
N ASP A 89 -3.38 -9.51 12.83
CA ASP A 89 -2.95 -10.04 14.11
C ASP A 89 -4.11 -10.12 15.11
N VAL A 90 -4.06 -11.14 15.97
CA VAL A 90 -5.16 -11.46 16.88
C VAL A 90 -5.38 -10.34 17.91
N GLY A 91 -4.33 -9.72 18.43
CA GLY A 91 -4.44 -8.64 19.43
C GLY A 91 -5.18 -7.43 18.87
N SER A 92 -4.83 -7.01 17.66
CA SER A 92 -5.48 -5.88 16.99
C SER A 92 -6.92 -6.18 16.59
N ILE A 93 -7.23 -7.43 16.21
CA ILE A 93 -8.62 -7.86 15.92
C ILE A 93 -9.48 -7.82 17.20
N TYR A 94 -8.96 -8.31 18.32
CA TYR A 94 -9.66 -8.24 19.62
C TYR A 94 -9.91 -6.79 20.05
N ASN A 95 -8.93 -5.92 19.86
CA ASN A 95 -9.04 -4.49 20.17
C ASN A 95 -9.80 -3.70 19.09
N LYS A 96 -10.27 -4.38 18.03
CA LYS A 96 -11.02 -3.78 16.89
C LYS A 96 -10.28 -2.60 16.26
N ILE A 97 -8.95 -2.69 16.17
CA ILE A 97 -8.15 -1.60 15.63
C ILE A 97 -8.33 -1.52 14.12
N VAL A 98 -8.76 -0.34 13.67
CA VAL A 98 -8.94 0.00 12.26
C VAL A 98 -7.97 1.10 11.90
N THR A 99 -7.41 1.01 10.71
CA THR A 99 -6.47 1.99 10.16
C THR A 99 -7.10 2.72 8.99
N ASN A 100 -6.97 4.03 8.94
CA ASN A 100 -7.23 4.84 7.75
C ASN A 100 -5.88 5.37 7.26
N SER A 101 -5.48 4.99 6.06
CA SER A 101 -4.19 5.35 5.47
C SER A 101 -4.40 6.18 4.21
N PHE A 102 -3.66 7.27 4.10
CA PHE A 102 -3.59 8.13 2.92
C PHE A 102 -2.17 8.05 2.38
N GLY A 103 -2.04 7.78 1.09
CA GLY A 103 -0.76 7.66 0.42
C GLY A 103 -0.68 8.51 -0.83
N THR A 104 0.52 8.96 -1.13
CA THR A 104 0.87 9.53 -2.42
C THR A 104 2.21 9.01 -2.85
N SER A 105 2.34 8.70 -4.14
CA SER A 105 3.63 8.35 -4.72
C SER A 105 3.85 9.06 -6.04
N PHE A 106 5.11 9.19 -6.41
CA PHE A 106 5.47 9.59 -7.76
C PHE A 106 6.62 8.73 -8.28
N ASP A 107 6.59 8.47 -9.58
CA ASP A 107 7.70 7.92 -10.34
C ASP A 107 8.14 8.94 -11.37
N PHE A 108 9.44 9.11 -11.51
CA PHE A 108 10.08 9.98 -12.47
C PHE A 108 11.11 9.19 -13.28
N LYS A 109 10.89 9.12 -14.59
CA LYS A 109 11.72 8.37 -15.53
C LYS A 109 11.95 9.21 -16.78
N PRO A 110 12.84 10.24 -16.71
CA PRO A 110 13.06 11.16 -17.81
C PRO A 110 13.68 10.49 -19.03
N ASP A 111 14.42 9.39 -18.80
CA ASP A 111 15.07 8.60 -19.85
C ASP A 111 15.25 7.15 -19.42
N ARG A 112 15.99 6.38 -20.21
CA ARG A 112 16.30 4.97 -19.92
C ARG A 112 17.36 4.76 -18.84
N PHE A 113 18.03 5.81 -18.38
CA PHE A 113 19.14 5.72 -17.43
C PHE A 113 18.72 6.03 -16.01
N LEU A 114 17.83 7.01 -15.81
CA LEU A 114 17.41 7.48 -14.48
C LEU A 114 16.00 7.03 -14.18
N PHE A 115 15.82 6.48 -12.97
CA PHE A 115 14.51 6.22 -12.37
C PHE A 115 14.53 6.69 -10.91
N ILE A 116 13.57 7.52 -10.53
CA ILE A 116 13.34 7.97 -9.16
C ILE A 116 11.90 7.64 -8.79
N SER A 117 11.70 7.00 -7.65
CA SER A 117 10.38 6.71 -7.09
C SER A 117 10.35 7.17 -5.64
N SER A 118 9.26 7.80 -5.22
CA SER A 118 9.05 8.13 -3.82
C SER A 118 7.60 7.87 -3.43
N ASN A 119 7.41 7.35 -2.23
CA ASN A 119 6.11 7.07 -1.64
C ASN A 119 6.06 7.69 -0.24
N PHE A 120 4.98 8.39 0.05
CA PHE A 120 4.61 8.86 1.38
C PHE A 120 3.29 8.24 1.78
N LYS A 121 3.18 7.76 3.01
CA LYS A 121 1.93 7.26 3.58
C LYS A 121 1.76 7.74 5.01
N ARG A 122 0.57 8.25 5.32
CA ARG A 122 0.11 8.57 6.68
C ARG A 122 -1.03 7.65 7.07
N SER A 123 -0.89 6.97 8.20
CA SER A 123 -1.88 6.06 8.76
C SER A 123 -2.39 6.61 10.09
N LEU A 124 -3.71 6.62 10.23
CA LEU A 124 -4.43 7.03 11.43
C LEU A 124 -5.12 5.79 12.00
N TYR A 125 -4.80 5.46 13.24
CA TYR A 125 -5.30 4.26 13.93
C TYR A 125 -6.46 4.62 14.85
N SER A 126 -7.44 3.74 14.97
CA SER A 126 -8.64 3.97 15.82
C SER A 126 -8.34 4.06 17.31
N ASP A 127 -7.17 3.60 17.76
CA ASP A 127 -6.67 3.78 19.13
C ASP A 127 -6.03 5.15 19.38
N GLY A 128 -6.03 6.04 18.39
CA GLY A 128 -5.48 7.39 18.47
C GLY A 128 -3.97 7.47 18.17
N ASN A 129 -3.36 6.38 17.69
CA ASN A 129 -1.99 6.41 17.20
C ASN A 129 -1.94 6.89 15.74
N THR A 130 -0.74 7.27 15.30
CA THR A 130 -0.47 7.69 13.93
C THR A 130 0.86 7.13 13.46
N GLN A 131 0.99 6.87 12.17
CA GLN A 131 2.26 6.49 11.55
C GLN A 131 2.47 7.29 10.26
N ASN A 132 3.68 7.78 10.07
CA ASN A 132 4.11 8.34 8.79
C ASN A 132 5.23 7.47 8.24
N THR A 133 5.14 7.09 6.97
CA THR A 133 6.19 6.35 6.27
C THR A 133 6.61 7.08 5.01
N VAL A 134 7.90 7.06 4.73
CA VAL A 134 8.49 7.55 3.48
C VAL A 134 9.37 6.44 2.93
N PHE A 135 9.23 6.17 1.66
CA PHE A 135 10.17 5.33 0.92
C PHE A 135 10.58 6.05 -0.34
N THR A 136 11.88 6.16 -0.57
CA THR A 136 12.43 6.75 -1.78
C THR A 136 13.46 5.82 -2.38
N LYS A 137 13.40 5.65 -3.68
CA LYS A 137 14.33 4.84 -4.48
C LYS A 137 14.87 5.66 -5.63
N ALA A 138 16.17 5.65 -5.82
CA ALA A 138 16.83 6.19 -6.99
C ALA A 138 17.65 5.08 -7.65
N GLU A 139 17.52 4.94 -8.96
CA GLU A 139 18.30 3.99 -9.77
C GLU A 139 18.93 4.73 -10.93
N TYR A 140 20.21 4.44 -11.18
CA TYR A 140 20.91 4.97 -12.33
C TYR A 140 21.62 3.86 -13.10
N ARG A 141 21.33 3.74 -14.40
CA ARG A 141 21.97 2.81 -15.31
C ARG A 141 23.25 3.44 -15.84
N LEU A 142 24.38 2.89 -15.42
CA LEU A 142 25.72 3.37 -15.82
C LEU A 142 26.12 2.87 -17.21
N CYS A 143 25.74 1.64 -17.57
CA CYS A 143 26.12 1.02 -18.84
C CYS A 143 25.04 0.03 -19.31
N GLN A 144 24.95 -0.19 -20.62
CA GLN A 144 24.03 -1.16 -21.23
C GLN A 144 24.65 -2.51 -21.56
N LYS A 145 25.94 -2.51 -21.91
CA LYS A 145 26.71 -3.73 -22.24
C LYS A 145 28.11 -3.59 -21.67
N PRO A 146 28.46 -4.27 -20.57
CA PRO A 146 27.59 -5.06 -19.71
C PRO A 146 26.49 -4.18 -19.07
N TYR A 147 25.39 -4.79 -18.64
CA TYR A 147 24.36 -4.03 -17.93
C TYR A 147 24.86 -3.71 -16.52
N ILE A 148 25.06 -2.42 -16.24
CA ILE A 148 25.52 -1.94 -14.93
C ILE A 148 24.51 -0.92 -14.41
N LYS A 149 24.03 -1.13 -13.18
CA LYS A 149 23.08 -0.26 -12.50
C LYS A 149 23.54 0.00 -11.07
N ALA A 150 23.49 1.26 -10.63
CA ALA A 150 23.59 1.66 -9.23
C ALA A 150 22.21 2.00 -8.68
N TYR A 151 21.99 1.78 -7.39
CA TYR A 151 20.75 2.14 -6.73
C TYR A 151 21.00 2.65 -5.31
N TYR A 152 20.05 3.47 -4.84
CA TYR A 152 19.97 3.94 -3.47
C TYR A 152 18.53 3.90 -3.01
N ASN A 153 18.27 3.43 -1.78
CA ASN A 153 16.98 3.42 -1.15
C ASN A 153 17.06 4.12 0.21
N TYR A 154 16.02 4.87 0.51
CA TYR A 154 15.77 5.46 1.81
C TYR A 154 14.41 5.01 2.32
N TYR A 155 14.33 4.60 3.56
CA TYR A 155 13.09 4.27 4.26
C TYR A 155 13.05 5.04 5.58
N TYR A 156 11.88 5.57 5.90
CA TYR A 156 11.56 6.20 7.17
C TYR A 156 10.19 5.74 7.64
N SER A 157 10.06 5.43 8.93
CA SER A 157 8.81 5.17 9.62
C SER A 157 8.83 5.87 10.97
N GLY A 158 7.87 6.74 11.23
CA GLY A 158 7.70 7.43 12.51
C GLY A 158 6.30 7.23 13.06
N TRP A 159 6.22 6.80 14.32
CA TRP A 159 4.98 6.62 15.04
C TRP A 159 4.73 7.78 16.00
N GLY A 160 3.46 8.17 16.15
CA GLY A 160 3.10 9.27 17.05
C GLY A 160 3.24 8.92 18.53
N LYS A 161 2.97 7.66 18.88
CA LYS A 161 3.05 7.16 20.26
C LYS A 161 3.56 5.72 20.27
N MET A 162 4.27 5.36 21.33
CA MET A 162 4.52 3.95 21.69
C MET A 162 3.32 3.47 22.49
N MET A 163 2.61 2.45 22.00
CA MET A 163 1.39 1.92 22.61
C MET A 163 1.46 0.40 22.68
N ASP A 164 0.93 -0.16 23.76
CA ASP A 164 0.75 -1.62 23.89
C ASP A 164 -0.65 -2.01 23.35
N SER A 165 -0.81 -1.89 22.03
CA SER A 165 -2.07 -2.12 21.33
C SER A 165 -2.11 -3.45 20.58
N GLY A 166 -1.10 -4.30 20.75
CA GLY A 166 -0.99 -5.61 20.10
C GLY A 166 -0.31 -5.57 18.72
N TYR A 167 0.19 -4.42 18.28
CA TYR A 167 0.99 -4.29 17.06
C TYR A 167 2.34 -3.59 17.32
N PHE A 168 3.34 -3.90 16.51
CA PHE A 168 4.67 -3.32 16.61
C PHE A 168 4.65 -1.85 16.16
N ASN A 169 5.04 -0.93 17.05
CA ASN A 169 5.00 0.51 16.81
C ASN A 169 6.24 1.23 17.38
N PRO A 170 7.44 0.97 16.84
CA PRO A 170 8.67 1.67 17.28
C PRO A 170 8.52 3.17 17.03
N GLN A 171 9.02 4.01 17.93
CA GLN A 171 8.84 5.46 17.85
C GLN A 171 9.39 6.02 16.54
N LYS A 172 10.55 5.54 16.12
CA LYS A 172 11.20 5.93 14.88
C LYS A 172 12.06 4.79 14.33
N GLU A 173 12.00 4.63 13.04
CA GLU A 173 12.87 3.73 12.27
C GLU A 173 13.30 4.44 11.00
N ASP A 174 14.59 4.44 10.69
CA ASP A 174 15.10 4.91 9.42
C ASP A 174 16.23 3.99 8.92
N SER A 175 16.29 3.81 7.63
CA SER A 175 17.32 2.99 7.00
C SER A 175 17.72 3.53 5.63
N HIS A 176 18.97 3.31 5.32
CA HIS A 176 19.59 3.64 4.05
C HIS A 176 20.23 2.39 3.47
N SER A 177 20.03 2.15 2.19
CA SER A 177 20.72 1.07 1.49
C SER A 177 21.14 1.53 0.10
N GLY A 178 22.29 1.09 -0.34
CA GLY A 178 22.80 1.36 -1.68
C GLY A 178 23.60 0.19 -2.20
N GLY A 179 23.66 0.05 -3.52
CA GLY A 179 24.39 -1.03 -4.14
C GLY A 179 24.44 -0.91 -5.65
N GLY A 180 25.05 -1.92 -6.27
CA GLY A 180 25.15 -2.04 -7.71
C GLY A 180 24.81 -3.45 -8.17
N TYR A 181 24.40 -3.53 -9.43
CA TYR A 181 24.12 -4.78 -10.12
C TYR A 181 24.86 -4.79 -11.45
N ILE A 182 25.49 -5.93 -11.77
CA ILE A 182 26.19 -6.16 -13.05
C ILE A 182 25.65 -7.46 -13.65
N SER A 183 25.28 -7.40 -14.94
CA SER A 183 24.89 -8.57 -15.73
C SER A 183 25.58 -8.51 -17.10
N PHE A 184 26.08 -9.65 -17.57
CA PHE A 184 26.78 -9.83 -18.85
C PHE A 184 25.86 -10.47 -19.87
#